data_53959d543b237a71421de5af5ee5bedd
#
_entry.id   53959d543b237a71421de5af5ee5bedd
#
_cell.length_a   1.000
_cell.length_b   1.000
_cell.length_c   1.000
_cell.angle_alpha   90.00
_cell.angle_beta   90.00
_cell.angle_gamma   90.00
#
_symmetry.space_group_name_H-M   'P 1'
#
loop_
_entity.id
_entity.type
_entity.pdbx_description
1 polymer ?
#
loop_
_entity_poly.entity_id
_entity_poly.type
_entity_poly.pdbx_seq_one_letter_code
_entity_poly.pdbx_strand_id
1 'polypeptide(L)'
;MKIQAVFIDGFKNLANVRITFDNITTLVALNDFGKSNVLSGIDFGLSFIKASIEDKKDMMSNSQLIPGNCNLIGRNYKYEMEVAADIDGREYLVQYGYEFEWKDTEGKEPEIISEFLKVKLNEKGQKYAQLINRTAHTAFYKSSETGRCSSIIKVGETELVVNKLRAYDELYYALIITKLNGIKINMGNNLEAKSFCQSDSVIRKGFDNASINEDNLPQVIYRLKSQYPDKFALLKEAYIQLFPEFEEIIVKDFQLNVEEDHQLRENAPFQFTIAVYALFVKRKGLVNPVNFSTISDGARRVFMILTKIIVASVSNISLIAIEEPDNSVYSGLFGAYIRIIRELSAGCKVIITSHSPYFVSCLDPSGIYVGINRKAGVAEFFPFKKSGQKQLVNDAVSLDLRMGEYLFSMLADSESNIRDYLEWDNE
;
A
#
# COMPACT_ATOMS: atom_id res chain seq x y z
N MET A 1 7.92 -11.32 0.82
CA MET A 1 7.27 -11.27 -0.50
C MET A 1 7.16 -9.82 -0.97
N LYS A 2 7.22 -9.57 -2.28
CA LYS A 2 7.05 -8.24 -2.88
C LYS A 2 5.85 -8.27 -3.82
N ILE A 3 4.86 -7.39 -3.59
CA ILE A 3 3.68 -7.28 -4.45
C ILE A 3 4.11 -6.74 -5.81
N GLN A 4 3.68 -7.41 -6.90
CA GLN A 4 3.96 -7.01 -8.28
C GLN A 4 2.72 -6.43 -8.96
N ALA A 5 1.55 -7.04 -8.73
CA ALA A 5 0.30 -6.56 -9.28
C ALA A 5 -0.87 -6.92 -8.36
N VAL A 6 -1.95 -6.16 -8.48
CA VAL A 6 -3.26 -6.45 -7.89
C VAL A 6 -4.36 -6.28 -8.93
N PHE A 7 -5.45 -7.03 -8.75
CA PHE A 7 -6.69 -6.87 -9.46
C PHE A 7 -7.84 -6.78 -8.46
N ILE A 8 -8.73 -5.81 -8.64
CA ILE A 8 -9.90 -5.58 -7.78
C ILE A 8 -11.12 -5.36 -8.66
N ASP A 9 -12.20 -6.05 -8.33
CA ASP A 9 -13.49 -5.88 -8.97
C ASP A 9 -14.62 -5.95 -7.94
N GLY A 10 -15.72 -5.23 -8.18
CA GLY A 10 -16.90 -5.29 -7.34
C GLY A 10 -16.70 -4.73 -5.91
N PHE A 11 -15.91 -3.67 -5.74
CA PHE A 11 -15.69 -3.00 -4.46
C PHE A 11 -16.10 -1.53 -4.54
N LYS A 12 -17.11 -1.12 -3.78
CA LYS A 12 -17.68 0.25 -3.85
C LYS A 12 -18.03 0.62 -5.28
N ASN A 13 -17.29 1.54 -5.91
CA ASN A 13 -17.48 1.95 -7.30
C ASN A 13 -16.44 1.38 -8.27
N LEU A 14 -15.56 0.48 -7.81
CA LEU A 14 -14.48 -0.08 -8.63
C LEU A 14 -14.97 -1.22 -9.52
N ALA A 15 -14.53 -1.22 -10.78
CA ALA A 15 -14.72 -2.30 -11.71
C ALA A 15 -13.44 -2.58 -12.49
N ASN A 16 -13.05 -3.85 -12.58
CA ASN A 16 -11.95 -4.36 -13.40
C ASN A 16 -10.62 -3.59 -13.21
N VAL A 17 -10.30 -3.15 -11.98
CA VAL A 17 -9.10 -2.36 -11.70
C VAL A 17 -7.90 -3.29 -11.57
N ARG A 18 -6.99 -3.28 -12.55
CA ARG A 18 -5.70 -3.98 -12.50
C ARG A 18 -4.56 -2.98 -12.41
N ILE A 19 -3.72 -3.13 -11.40
CA ILE A 19 -2.55 -2.28 -11.19
C ILE A 19 -1.31 -3.15 -11.08
N THR A 20 -0.35 -2.91 -11.95
CA THR A 20 1.02 -3.46 -11.88
C THR A 20 1.91 -2.40 -11.23
N PHE A 21 2.63 -2.77 -10.19
CA PHE A 21 3.41 -1.81 -9.41
C PHE A 21 4.83 -1.66 -9.95
N ASP A 22 5.15 -0.46 -10.39
CA ASP A 22 6.51 0.01 -10.51
C ASP A 22 7.07 0.44 -9.14
N ASN A 23 8.28 1.00 -9.08
CA ASN A 23 8.80 1.55 -7.82
C ASN A 23 7.88 2.63 -7.27
N ILE A 24 7.41 3.53 -8.15
CA ILE A 24 6.37 4.51 -7.85
C ILE A 24 5.26 4.32 -8.87
N THR A 25 4.06 4.03 -8.41
CA THR A 25 2.83 3.93 -9.21
C THR A 25 1.88 5.04 -8.78
N THR A 26 1.29 5.77 -9.72
CA THR A 26 0.45 6.93 -9.40
C THR A 26 -0.94 6.79 -10.01
N LEU A 27 -1.97 6.99 -9.19
CA LEU A 27 -3.36 7.07 -9.62
C LEU A 27 -3.73 8.53 -9.85
N VAL A 28 -4.11 8.85 -11.08
CA VAL A 28 -4.53 10.18 -11.52
C VAL A 28 -5.97 10.12 -11.99
N ALA A 29 -6.83 10.93 -11.41
CA ALA A 29 -8.23 11.07 -11.80
C ALA A 29 -8.81 12.36 -11.20
N LEU A 30 -9.99 12.77 -11.66
CA LEU A 30 -10.77 13.84 -11.04
C LEU A 30 -11.12 13.52 -9.58
N ASN A 31 -11.57 14.55 -8.84
CA ASN A 31 -12.02 14.35 -7.45
C ASN A 31 -13.21 13.39 -7.40
N ASP A 32 -13.36 12.69 -6.28
CA ASP A 32 -14.41 11.70 -6.01
C ASP A 32 -14.54 10.55 -7.03
N PHE A 33 -13.53 10.39 -7.89
CA PHE A 33 -13.52 9.34 -8.92
C PHE A 33 -13.41 7.92 -8.33
N GLY A 34 -12.64 7.75 -7.25
CA GLY A 34 -12.41 6.44 -6.63
C GLY A 34 -10.94 6.09 -6.36
N LYS A 35 -10.00 7.06 -6.44
CA LYS A 35 -8.57 6.84 -6.10
C LYS A 35 -8.40 6.21 -4.71
N SER A 36 -9.02 6.79 -3.68
CA SER A 36 -8.97 6.25 -2.31
C SER A 36 -9.72 4.92 -2.17
N ASN A 37 -10.72 4.65 -3.04
CA ASN A 37 -11.38 3.35 -3.07
C ASN A 37 -10.46 2.25 -3.58
N VAL A 38 -9.55 2.54 -4.53
CA VAL A 38 -8.51 1.58 -4.95
C VAL A 38 -7.61 1.22 -3.77
N LEU A 39 -7.12 2.22 -3.01
CA LEU A 39 -6.28 1.98 -1.84
C LEU A 39 -7.03 1.16 -0.77
N SER A 40 -8.29 1.53 -0.50
CA SER A 40 -9.15 0.78 0.43
C SER A 40 -9.41 -0.65 -0.06
N GLY A 41 -9.58 -0.86 -1.36
CA GLY A 41 -9.80 -2.17 -1.95
C GLY A 41 -8.57 -3.08 -1.86
N ILE A 42 -7.36 -2.53 -2.00
CA ILE A 42 -6.10 -3.26 -1.78
C ILE A 42 -5.99 -3.68 -0.30
N ASP A 43 -6.24 -2.75 0.62
CA ASP A 43 -6.17 -3.01 2.06
C ASP A 43 -7.21 -4.05 2.49
N PHE A 44 -8.45 -3.91 2.03
CA PHE A 44 -9.52 -4.86 2.25
C PHE A 44 -9.16 -6.25 1.76
N GLY A 45 -8.66 -6.38 0.52
CA GLY A 45 -8.29 -7.67 -0.07
C GLY A 45 -7.23 -8.42 0.71
N LEU A 46 -6.19 -7.73 1.18
CA LEU A 46 -5.13 -8.34 2.01
C LEU A 46 -5.59 -8.61 3.44
N SER A 47 -6.42 -7.73 4.02
CA SER A 47 -6.98 -7.91 5.35
C SER A 47 -7.93 -9.10 5.39
N PHE A 48 -8.75 -9.31 4.33
CA PHE A 48 -9.64 -10.45 4.19
C PHE A 48 -8.89 -11.79 4.23
N ILE A 49 -7.73 -11.90 3.58
CA ILE A 49 -6.91 -13.12 3.62
C ILE A 49 -6.53 -13.48 5.07
N LYS A 50 -6.25 -12.49 5.90
CA LYS A 50 -5.74 -12.65 7.28
C LYS A 50 -6.84 -12.78 8.33
N ALA A 51 -8.04 -12.33 8.00
CA ALA A 51 -9.18 -12.27 8.91
C ALA A 51 -9.62 -13.65 9.41
N SER A 52 -10.22 -13.71 10.60
CA SER A 52 -10.89 -14.90 11.10
C SER A 52 -12.13 -15.24 10.26
N ILE A 53 -12.71 -16.40 10.44
CA ILE A 53 -13.94 -16.81 9.74
C ILE A 53 -15.09 -15.85 10.06
N GLU A 54 -15.21 -15.44 11.34
CA GLU A 54 -16.23 -14.51 11.80
C GLU A 54 -16.01 -13.12 11.20
N ASP A 55 -14.79 -12.58 11.28
CA ASP A 55 -14.46 -11.29 10.68
C ASP A 55 -14.71 -11.26 9.17
N LYS A 56 -14.41 -12.37 8.46
CA LYS A 56 -14.72 -12.48 7.03
C LYS A 56 -16.19 -12.34 6.73
N LYS A 57 -17.05 -12.99 7.54
CA LYS A 57 -18.50 -12.88 7.40
C LYS A 57 -18.95 -11.43 7.58
N ASP A 58 -18.42 -10.74 8.58
CA ASP A 58 -18.70 -9.33 8.81
C ASP A 58 -18.21 -8.44 7.67
N MET A 59 -16.99 -8.68 7.19
CA MET A 59 -16.43 -7.96 6.04
C MET A 59 -17.29 -8.13 4.78
N MET A 60 -17.77 -9.34 4.47
CA MET A 60 -18.64 -9.64 3.34
C MET A 60 -20.06 -9.08 3.48
N SER A 61 -20.45 -8.67 4.70
CA SER A 61 -21.76 -8.10 5.01
C SER A 61 -21.74 -6.57 5.17
N ASN A 62 -20.59 -5.92 5.01
CA ASN A 62 -20.43 -4.49 5.24
C ASN A 62 -21.05 -3.68 4.08
N SER A 63 -22.23 -3.11 4.34
CA SER A 63 -23.00 -2.34 3.35
C SER A 63 -22.28 -1.14 2.76
N GLN A 64 -21.28 -0.57 3.46
CA GLN A 64 -20.49 0.57 2.95
C GLN A 64 -19.48 0.17 1.86
N LEU A 65 -19.18 -1.12 1.75
CA LEU A 65 -18.20 -1.67 0.80
C LEU A 65 -18.87 -2.30 -0.42
N ILE A 66 -20.13 -2.69 -0.29
CA ILE A 66 -20.93 -3.27 -1.35
C ILE A 66 -21.16 -2.24 -2.47
N PRO A 67 -21.03 -2.62 -3.74
CA PRO A 67 -21.33 -1.72 -4.85
C PRO A 67 -22.76 -1.20 -4.82
N GLY A 68 -22.93 0.11 -4.61
CA GLY A 68 -24.25 0.77 -4.63
C GLY A 68 -24.65 1.37 -5.98
N ASN A 69 -23.75 1.36 -6.96
CA ASN A 69 -24.02 1.90 -8.30
C ASN A 69 -24.86 0.91 -9.13
N CYS A 70 -25.91 1.40 -9.83
CA CYS A 70 -26.79 0.58 -10.66
C CYS A 70 -26.06 -0.26 -11.72
N ASN A 71 -24.90 0.19 -12.20
CA ASN A 71 -24.06 -0.54 -13.14
C ASN A 71 -23.21 -1.67 -12.49
N LEU A 72 -23.19 -1.74 -11.16
CA LEU A 72 -22.39 -2.70 -10.38
C LEU A 72 -23.22 -3.54 -9.40
N ILE A 73 -24.52 -3.30 -9.30
CA ILE A 73 -25.43 -4.08 -8.44
C ILE A 73 -25.30 -5.58 -8.76
N GLY A 74 -25.17 -6.41 -7.73
CA GLY A 74 -25.03 -7.87 -7.89
C GLY A 74 -23.64 -8.32 -8.34
N ARG A 75 -22.67 -7.39 -8.46
CA ARG A 75 -21.30 -7.75 -8.79
C ARG A 75 -20.59 -8.31 -7.56
N ASN A 76 -19.96 -9.47 -7.74
CA ASN A 76 -19.15 -10.10 -6.71
C ASN A 76 -17.88 -9.30 -6.42
N TYR A 77 -17.36 -9.41 -5.20
CA TYR A 77 -16.01 -8.95 -4.93
C TYR A 77 -15.00 -9.96 -5.45
N LYS A 78 -14.06 -9.49 -6.26
CA LYS A 78 -12.95 -10.29 -6.76
C LYS A 78 -11.62 -9.60 -6.44
N TYR A 79 -10.71 -10.36 -5.86
CA TYR A 79 -9.35 -9.90 -5.55
C TYR A 79 -8.33 -10.90 -6.07
N GLU A 80 -7.36 -10.39 -6.82
CA GLU A 80 -6.20 -11.18 -7.25
C GLU A 80 -4.93 -10.40 -6.97
N MET A 81 -3.85 -11.09 -6.65
CA MET A 81 -2.53 -10.49 -6.52
C MET A 81 -1.45 -11.38 -7.15
N GLU A 82 -0.42 -10.73 -7.68
CA GLU A 82 0.82 -11.36 -8.08
C GLU A 82 1.94 -10.86 -7.18
N VAL A 83 2.72 -11.79 -6.62
CA VAL A 83 3.82 -11.48 -5.72
C VAL A 83 5.08 -12.25 -6.11
N ALA A 84 6.24 -11.61 -5.96
CA ALA A 84 7.52 -12.27 -6.03
C ALA A 84 7.96 -12.71 -4.62
N ALA A 85 8.39 -13.96 -4.50
CA ALA A 85 8.84 -14.56 -3.25
C ALA A 85 10.22 -15.18 -3.41
N ASP A 86 11.17 -14.75 -2.61
CA ASP A 86 12.43 -15.48 -2.44
C ASP A 86 12.22 -16.61 -1.44
N ILE A 87 12.54 -17.84 -1.84
CA ILE A 87 12.49 -19.06 -1.04
C ILE A 87 13.78 -19.82 -1.29
N ASP A 88 14.60 -19.94 -0.27
CA ASP A 88 15.91 -20.62 -0.30
C ASP A 88 16.81 -20.16 -1.47
N GLY A 89 16.84 -18.82 -1.72
CA GLY A 89 17.64 -18.21 -2.77
C GLY A 89 17.09 -18.39 -4.18
N ARG A 90 15.87 -18.90 -4.33
CA ARG A 90 15.15 -18.97 -5.61
C ARG A 90 13.95 -18.04 -5.63
N GLU A 91 13.81 -17.30 -6.70
CA GLU A 91 12.66 -16.41 -6.86
C GLU A 91 11.48 -17.12 -7.50
N TYR A 92 10.34 -17.05 -6.84
CA TYR A 92 9.06 -17.60 -7.32
C TYR A 92 8.08 -16.46 -7.61
N LEU A 93 7.32 -16.61 -8.67
CA LEU A 93 6.12 -15.81 -8.92
C LEU A 93 4.90 -16.60 -8.42
N VAL A 94 4.13 -15.94 -7.57
CA VAL A 94 2.94 -16.51 -6.91
C VAL A 94 1.73 -15.69 -7.34
N GLN A 95 0.73 -16.32 -7.91
CA GLN A 95 -0.58 -15.74 -8.20
C GLN A 95 -1.58 -16.31 -7.22
N TYR A 96 -2.24 -15.45 -6.47
CA TYR A 96 -3.30 -15.81 -5.54
C TYR A 96 -4.51 -14.94 -5.78
N GLY A 97 -5.69 -15.53 -5.73
CA GLY A 97 -6.93 -14.77 -5.84
C GLY A 97 -8.11 -15.54 -5.28
N TYR A 98 -9.15 -14.78 -4.98
CA TYR A 98 -10.42 -15.29 -4.50
C TYR A 98 -11.56 -14.37 -4.95
N GLU A 99 -12.78 -14.92 -4.94
CA GLU A 99 -14.01 -14.23 -5.27
C GLU A 99 -15.10 -14.65 -4.29
N PHE A 100 -15.94 -13.71 -3.86
CA PHE A 100 -17.07 -13.99 -3.00
C PHE A 100 -18.30 -13.16 -3.39
N GLU A 101 -19.47 -13.68 -3.04
CA GLU A 101 -20.74 -12.95 -3.12
C GLU A 101 -20.93 -12.08 -1.86
N TRP A 102 -21.27 -10.81 -2.06
CA TRP A 102 -21.67 -9.95 -0.96
C TRP A 102 -22.98 -10.42 -0.33
N LYS A 103 -23.19 -10.10 0.95
CA LYS A 103 -24.50 -10.31 1.58
C LYS A 103 -25.57 -9.55 0.79
N ASP A 104 -26.62 -10.27 0.38
CA ASP A 104 -27.76 -9.71 -0.34
C ASP A 104 -28.73 -9.00 0.60
N THR A 105 -29.47 -8.02 0.05
CA THR A 105 -30.61 -7.37 0.71
C THR A 105 -31.78 -8.32 0.94
N GLU A 106 -31.88 -9.43 0.18
CA GLU A 106 -32.88 -10.47 0.33
C GLU A 106 -32.54 -11.50 1.43
N GLY A 107 -31.41 -11.34 2.13
CA GLY A 107 -30.99 -12.17 3.25
C GLY A 107 -30.17 -13.41 2.89
N LYS A 108 -29.71 -13.54 1.64
CA LYS A 108 -28.72 -14.57 1.27
C LYS A 108 -27.45 -14.35 2.06
N GLU A 109 -26.97 -15.40 2.72
CA GLU A 109 -25.68 -15.37 3.43
C GLU A 109 -24.53 -15.28 2.41
N PRO A 110 -23.45 -14.54 2.73
CA PRO A 110 -22.32 -14.39 1.83
C PRO A 110 -21.51 -15.68 1.71
N GLU A 111 -20.99 -15.95 0.51
CA GLU A 111 -20.25 -17.17 0.21
C GLU A 111 -19.01 -16.89 -0.66
N ILE A 112 -17.89 -17.58 -0.35
CA ILE A 112 -16.70 -17.57 -1.21
C ILE A 112 -16.92 -18.58 -2.35
N ILE A 113 -17.01 -18.08 -3.57
CA ILE A 113 -17.36 -18.86 -4.77
C ILE A 113 -16.14 -19.35 -5.54
N SER A 114 -14.99 -18.72 -5.40
CA SER A 114 -13.75 -19.20 -6.01
C SER A 114 -12.51 -18.82 -5.19
N GLU A 115 -11.47 -19.67 -5.29
CA GLU A 115 -10.14 -19.39 -4.76
C GLU A 115 -9.09 -20.15 -5.57
N PHE A 116 -7.96 -19.52 -5.85
CA PHE A 116 -6.84 -20.19 -6.50
C PHE A 116 -5.49 -19.75 -5.94
N LEU A 117 -4.54 -20.67 -5.98
CA LEU A 117 -3.12 -20.40 -5.74
C LEU A 117 -2.32 -21.07 -6.86
N LYS A 118 -1.51 -20.28 -7.56
CA LYS A 118 -0.62 -20.76 -8.62
C LYS A 118 0.80 -20.26 -8.37
N VAL A 119 1.79 -21.12 -8.65
CA VAL A 119 3.20 -20.80 -8.41
C VAL A 119 4.05 -21.26 -9.58
N LYS A 120 5.07 -20.49 -9.93
CA LYS A 120 6.14 -20.87 -10.84
C LYS A 120 7.48 -20.31 -10.39
N LEU A 121 8.58 -20.93 -10.80
CA LEU A 121 9.90 -20.28 -10.72
C LEU A 121 9.93 -19.08 -11.67
N ASN A 122 10.59 -17.98 -11.25
CA ASN A 122 10.76 -16.80 -12.08
C ASN A 122 11.90 -17.00 -13.09
N GLU A 123 11.75 -18.03 -13.93
CA GLU A 123 12.70 -18.40 -14.97
C GLU A 123 11.98 -18.52 -16.31
N LYS A 124 12.74 -18.30 -17.41
CA LYS A 124 12.19 -18.39 -18.77
C LYS A 124 11.68 -19.81 -19.06
N GLY A 125 10.48 -19.89 -19.60
CA GLY A 125 9.87 -21.18 -19.99
C GLY A 125 9.12 -21.93 -18.88
N GLN A 126 9.17 -21.47 -17.64
CA GLN A 126 8.43 -22.06 -16.52
C GLN A 126 6.94 -21.76 -16.62
N LYS A 127 6.11 -22.77 -16.32
CA LYS A 127 4.65 -22.67 -16.29
C LYS A 127 4.14 -22.64 -14.87
N TYR A 128 3.02 -21.96 -14.65
CA TYR A 128 2.35 -21.95 -13.36
C TYR A 128 1.81 -23.35 -13.00
N ALA A 129 2.16 -23.84 -11.84
CA ALA A 129 1.56 -25.01 -11.20
C ALA A 129 0.37 -24.58 -10.34
N GLN A 130 -0.77 -25.21 -10.52
CA GLN A 130 -1.95 -25.00 -9.67
C GLN A 130 -1.76 -25.70 -8.34
N LEU A 131 -1.83 -24.98 -7.22
CA LEU A 131 -1.67 -25.50 -5.85
C LEU A 131 -3.00 -25.56 -5.10
N ILE A 132 -3.87 -24.57 -5.31
CA ILE A 132 -5.23 -24.51 -4.78
C ILE A 132 -6.18 -24.21 -5.91
N ASN A 133 -7.33 -24.89 -5.93
CA ASN A 133 -8.43 -24.62 -6.84
C ASN A 133 -9.75 -24.87 -6.12
N ARG A 134 -10.53 -23.80 -5.90
CA ARG A 134 -11.86 -23.86 -5.28
C ARG A 134 -12.90 -23.31 -6.23
N THR A 135 -14.03 -23.95 -6.28
CA THR A 135 -15.30 -23.46 -6.82
C THR A 135 -16.31 -23.36 -5.68
N ALA A 136 -17.52 -22.85 -5.92
CA ALA A 136 -18.57 -22.77 -4.90
C ALA A 136 -18.82 -24.12 -4.17
N HIS A 137 -18.71 -25.25 -4.89
CA HIS A 137 -19.10 -26.57 -4.35
C HIS A 137 -17.93 -27.48 -3.98
N THR A 138 -16.74 -27.24 -4.50
CA THR A 138 -15.60 -28.13 -4.33
C THR A 138 -14.30 -27.36 -4.13
N ALA A 139 -13.46 -27.88 -3.26
CA ALA A 139 -12.12 -27.32 -3.03
C ALA A 139 -11.07 -28.43 -3.14
N PHE A 140 -10.03 -28.14 -3.91
CA PHE A 140 -8.91 -29.03 -4.16
C PHE A 140 -7.58 -28.36 -3.81
N TYR A 141 -6.64 -29.16 -3.34
CA TYR A 141 -5.26 -28.74 -3.14
C TYR A 141 -4.28 -29.77 -3.69
N LYS A 142 -3.06 -29.35 -3.92
CA LYS A 142 -1.98 -30.21 -4.39
C LYS A 142 -1.22 -30.75 -3.18
N SER A 143 -1.35 -32.04 -2.89
CA SER A 143 -0.78 -32.69 -1.70
C SER A 143 0.68 -33.11 -1.85
N SER A 144 1.18 -33.27 -3.08
CA SER A 144 2.56 -33.72 -3.37
C SER A 144 3.18 -32.92 -4.53
N GLU A 145 4.50 -32.81 -4.56
CA GLU A 145 5.24 -32.03 -5.56
C GLU A 145 5.01 -32.53 -7.00
N THR A 146 4.95 -33.82 -7.18
CA THR A 146 4.76 -34.49 -8.50
C THR A 146 3.29 -34.72 -8.85
N GLY A 147 2.36 -34.57 -7.89
CA GLY A 147 0.94 -34.79 -8.05
C GLY A 147 0.20 -33.69 -8.81
N ARG A 148 -1.10 -33.89 -9.01
CA ARG A 148 -2.03 -32.88 -9.52
C ARG A 148 -2.76 -32.21 -8.36
N CYS A 149 -3.37 -31.02 -8.61
CA CYS A 149 -4.27 -30.35 -7.66
C CYS A 149 -5.63 -31.05 -7.65
N SER A 150 -5.71 -32.18 -6.94
CA SER A 150 -6.89 -33.11 -6.95
C SER A 150 -7.25 -33.64 -5.56
N SER A 151 -6.45 -33.36 -4.53
CA SER A 151 -6.77 -33.79 -3.16
C SER A 151 -7.91 -32.91 -2.64
N ILE A 152 -9.01 -33.54 -2.23
CA ILE A 152 -10.21 -32.84 -1.75
C ILE A 152 -9.97 -32.30 -0.35
N ILE A 153 -10.42 -31.06 -0.10
CA ILE A 153 -10.46 -30.44 1.23
C ILE A 153 -11.85 -29.85 1.47
N LYS A 154 -12.41 -30.08 2.64
CA LYS A 154 -13.69 -29.46 3.06
C LYS A 154 -13.39 -28.10 3.68
N VAL A 155 -14.03 -27.07 3.20
CA VAL A 155 -13.96 -25.70 3.73
C VAL A 155 -15.36 -25.14 3.96
N GLY A 156 -15.50 -24.25 4.93
CA GLY A 156 -16.75 -23.53 5.14
C GLY A 156 -17.01 -22.48 4.05
N GLU A 157 -18.23 -21.95 4.02
CA GLU A 157 -18.67 -20.97 3.01
C GLU A 157 -17.83 -19.69 3.06
N THR A 158 -17.43 -19.25 4.25
CA THR A 158 -16.60 -18.04 4.48
C THR A 158 -15.13 -18.36 4.80
N GLU A 159 -14.70 -19.63 4.70
CA GLU A 159 -13.33 -20.06 5.00
C GLU A 159 -12.49 -20.16 3.71
N LEU A 160 -11.35 -19.48 3.64
CA LEU A 160 -10.39 -19.66 2.55
C LEU A 160 -9.58 -20.96 2.72
N VAL A 161 -9.36 -21.67 1.61
CA VAL A 161 -8.53 -22.89 1.56
C VAL A 161 -7.11 -22.60 2.04
N VAL A 162 -6.53 -21.44 1.63
CA VAL A 162 -5.19 -21.03 2.05
C VAL A 162 -5.08 -20.88 3.58
N ASN A 163 -6.13 -20.46 4.26
CA ASN A 163 -6.12 -20.36 5.73
C ASN A 163 -6.18 -21.73 6.39
N LYS A 164 -6.98 -22.65 5.86
CA LYS A 164 -7.08 -24.02 6.37
C LYS A 164 -5.77 -24.78 6.18
N LEU A 165 -5.13 -24.64 5.03
CA LEU A 165 -3.85 -25.28 4.73
C LEU A 165 -2.68 -24.73 5.56
N ARG A 166 -2.81 -23.60 6.28
CA ARG A 166 -1.79 -23.13 7.22
C ARG A 166 -1.44 -24.11 8.33
N ALA A 167 -2.37 -24.98 8.68
CA ALA A 167 -2.15 -26.03 9.69
C ALA A 167 -1.46 -27.31 9.12
N TYR A 168 -1.15 -27.33 7.82
CA TYR A 168 -0.55 -28.47 7.14
C TYR A 168 0.94 -28.23 6.89
N ASP A 169 1.76 -28.37 7.92
CA ASP A 169 3.20 -28.08 7.88
C ASP A 169 3.99 -28.98 6.91
N GLU A 170 3.46 -30.15 6.57
CA GLU A 170 4.08 -31.13 5.65
C GLU A 170 3.95 -30.76 4.17
N LEU A 171 3.17 -29.71 3.82
CA LEU A 171 3.03 -29.30 2.42
C LEU A 171 4.34 -28.68 1.92
N TYR A 172 4.84 -29.16 0.79
CA TYR A 172 6.09 -28.65 0.18
C TYR A 172 6.03 -27.15 -0.15
N TYR A 173 4.86 -26.53 -0.16
CA TYR A 173 4.64 -25.08 -0.34
C TYR A 173 4.09 -24.38 0.91
N ALA A 174 4.17 -24.99 2.09
CA ALA A 174 3.72 -24.40 3.35
C ALA A 174 4.38 -23.04 3.61
N LEU A 175 5.67 -22.87 3.24
CA LEU A 175 6.39 -21.61 3.35
C LEU A 175 5.78 -20.50 2.45
N ILE A 176 5.26 -20.86 1.26
CA ILE A 176 4.55 -19.91 0.38
C ILE A 176 3.29 -19.41 1.07
N ILE A 177 2.49 -20.32 1.65
CA ILE A 177 1.26 -19.97 2.39
C ILE A 177 1.59 -19.04 3.56
N THR A 178 2.61 -19.38 4.35
CA THR A 178 3.05 -18.59 5.49
C THR A 178 3.50 -17.20 5.07
N LYS A 179 4.33 -17.09 4.03
CA LYS A 179 4.80 -15.81 3.50
C LYS A 179 3.67 -14.97 2.90
N LEU A 180 2.66 -15.59 2.27
CA LEU A 180 1.50 -14.93 1.69
C LEU A 180 0.65 -14.26 2.78
N ASN A 181 0.38 -14.97 3.88
CA ASN A 181 -0.29 -14.41 5.05
C ASN A 181 0.56 -13.34 5.78
N GLY A 182 1.87 -13.39 5.62
CA GLY A 182 2.83 -12.43 6.20
C GLY A 182 3.04 -11.15 5.38
N ILE A 183 2.37 -10.95 4.25
CA ILE A 183 2.49 -9.73 3.44
C ILE A 183 2.03 -8.53 4.27
N LYS A 184 2.90 -7.53 4.40
CA LYS A 184 2.61 -6.29 5.10
C LYS A 184 2.47 -5.16 4.10
N ILE A 185 1.44 -4.34 4.27
CA ILE A 185 1.22 -3.09 3.53
C ILE A 185 0.93 -1.96 4.52
N ASN A 186 1.11 -0.73 4.09
CA ASN A 186 0.74 0.46 4.86
C ASN A 186 -0.09 1.38 3.96
N MET A 187 -1.41 1.34 4.15
CA MET A 187 -2.39 2.15 3.41
C MET A 187 -2.90 3.33 4.24
N GLY A 188 -2.27 3.62 5.37
CA GLY A 188 -2.69 4.70 6.26
C GLY A 188 -2.60 6.08 5.61
N ASN A 189 -3.69 6.82 5.63
CA ASN A 189 -3.88 8.09 4.93
C ASN A 189 -3.48 9.30 5.77
N ASN A 190 -3.24 9.08 7.05
CA ASN A 190 -2.97 10.18 7.96
C ASN A 190 -1.50 10.58 7.90
N LEU A 191 -1.23 11.82 7.42
CA LEU A 191 0.10 12.38 7.18
C LEU A 191 0.38 13.64 8.02
N GLU A 192 -0.40 13.87 9.08
CA GLU A 192 -0.09 14.94 10.03
C GLU A 192 1.02 14.49 10.97
N ALA A 193 2.03 15.32 11.12
CA ALA A 193 3.18 15.06 11.97
C ALA A 193 3.09 15.88 13.25
N LYS A 194 2.97 15.21 14.40
CA LYS A 194 3.05 15.86 15.71
C LYS A 194 4.51 15.95 16.16
N SER A 195 4.81 17.01 16.88
CA SER A 195 6.16 17.25 17.45
C SER A 195 6.38 16.55 18.80
N PHE A 196 5.32 16.05 19.38
CA PHE A 196 5.32 15.49 20.72
C PHE A 196 4.38 14.30 20.81
N CYS A 197 4.81 13.21 21.47
CA CYS A 197 3.96 12.11 21.86
C CYS A 197 4.31 11.60 23.25
N GLN A 198 3.30 11.20 23.98
CA GLN A 198 3.45 10.36 25.16
C GLN A 198 3.47 8.92 24.68
N SER A 199 4.46 8.13 25.12
CA SER A 199 4.48 6.71 24.78
C SER A 199 3.32 5.99 25.48
N ASP A 200 2.76 4.99 24.80
CA ASP A 200 1.92 4.02 25.48
C ASP A 200 2.71 3.39 26.62
N SER A 201 2.02 3.11 27.74
CA SER A 201 2.63 2.49 28.93
C SER A 201 3.28 1.13 28.61
N VAL A 202 2.93 0.53 27.48
CA VAL A 202 3.41 -0.79 27.04
C VAL A 202 4.00 -0.68 25.64
N ILE A 203 5.30 -0.86 25.51
CA ILE A 203 5.98 -0.94 24.21
C ILE A 203 6.30 -2.40 23.91
N ARG A 204 5.88 -2.91 22.76
CA ARG A 204 6.39 -4.18 22.22
C ARG A 204 7.80 -3.98 21.68
N LYS A 205 8.72 -4.91 22.03
CA LYS A 205 10.07 -4.92 21.47
C LYS A 205 9.99 -5.22 19.96
N GLY A 206 10.54 -4.34 19.12
CA GLY A 206 10.57 -4.49 17.65
C GLY A 206 9.72 -3.48 16.89
N PHE A 207 9.99 -3.33 15.59
CA PHE A 207 9.20 -2.49 14.66
C PHE A 207 7.99 -3.23 14.07
N ASP A 208 7.73 -4.48 14.48
CA ASP A 208 6.76 -5.37 13.84
C ASP A 208 5.30 -4.87 13.82
N ASN A 209 4.96 -3.86 14.62
CA ASN A 209 3.64 -3.23 14.66
C ASN A 209 3.70 -1.70 14.60
N ALA A 210 4.75 -1.12 14.04
CA ALA A 210 4.83 0.32 13.86
C ALA A 210 3.91 0.78 12.72
N SER A 211 2.62 0.84 12.96
CA SER A 211 1.80 1.80 12.25
C SER A 211 2.32 3.18 12.66
N ILE A 212 2.96 3.89 11.74
CA ILE A 212 3.28 5.29 11.95
C ILE A 212 1.95 6.02 11.84
N ASN A 213 1.49 6.51 12.97
CA ASN A 213 0.39 7.45 13.03
C ASN A 213 0.91 8.81 13.53
N GLU A 214 0.07 9.81 13.48
CA GLU A 214 0.41 11.17 13.91
C GLU A 214 0.88 11.24 15.34
N ASP A 215 0.31 10.38 16.19
CA ASP A 215 0.51 10.43 17.63
C ASP A 215 1.87 9.86 18.06
N ASN A 216 2.51 9.04 17.22
CA ASN A 216 3.72 8.32 17.61
C ASN A 216 5.01 8.72 16.86
N LEU A 217 4.98 9.70 15.96
CA LEU A 217 6.13 10.09 15.14
C LEU A 217 7.41 10.31 15.96
N PRO A 218 7.43 11.12 17.04
CA PRO A 218 8.64 11.32 17.82
C PRO A 218 9.21 10.04 18.44
N GLN A 219 8.33 9.14 18.89
CA GLN A 219 8.73 7.83 19.41
C GLN A 219 9.33 6.94 18.31
N VAL A 220 8.70 6.92 17.13
CA VAL A 220 9.20 6.18 15.96
C VAL A 220 10.58 6.68 15.56
N ILE A 221 10.79 8.00 15.50
CA ILE A 221 12.09 8.60 15.19
C ILE A 221 13.14 8.26 16.25
N TYR A 222 12.77 8.29 17.54
CA TYR A 222 13.66 7.89 18.62
C TYR A 222 14.09 6.43 18.46
N ARG A 223 13.16 5.52 18.21
CA ARG A 223 13.44 4.10 17.96
C ARG A 223 14.28 3.89 16.70
N LEU A 224 13.97 4.60 15.62
CA LEU A 224 14.75 4.55 14.39
C LEU A 224 16.21 4.97 14.65
N LYS A 225 16.42 6.07 15.36
CA LYS A 225 17.75 6.57 15.75
C LYS A 225 18.50 5.55 16.60
N SER A 226 17.82 4.88 17.55
CA SER A 226 18.44 3.95 18.49
C SER A 226 18.75 2.59 17.86
N GLN A 227 17.85 2.04 17.03
CA GLN A 227 17.92 0.68 16.49
C GLN A 227 18.51 0.62 15.08
N TYR A 228 18.35 1.70 14.29
CA TYR A 228 18.78 1.79 12.89
C TYR A 228 19.43 3.15 12.61
N PRO A 229 20.59 3.46 13.26
CA PRO A 229 21.23 4.79 13.17
C PRO A 229 21.56 5.20 11.73
N ASP A 230 21.97 4.24 10.87
CA ASP A 230 22.26 4.51 9.45
C ASP A 230 20.99 4.93 8.69
N LYS A 231 19.84 4.33 9.00
CA LYS A 231 18.56 4.70 8.39
C LYS A 231 18.06 6.06 8.87
N PHE A 232 18.31 6.38 10.14
CA PHE A 232 18.02 7.72 10.67
C PHE A 232 18.92 8.78 10.03
N ALA A 233 20.21 8.49 9.81
CA ALA A 233 21.13 9.38 9.11
C ALA A 233 20.64 9.64 7.68
N LEU A 234 20.25 8.57 6.95
CA LEU A 234 19.69 8.68 5.60
C LEU A 234 18.41 9.53 5.55
N LEU A 235 17.49 9.35 6.51
CA LEU A 235 16.29 10.18 6.64
C LEU A 235 16.65 11.65 6.81
N LYS A 236 17.60 11.94 7.71
CA LYS A 236 18.06 13.30 8.00
C LYS A 236 18.68 13.96 6.78
N GLU A 237 19.57 13.26 6.08
CA GLU A 237 20.23 13.75 4.87
C GLU A 237 19.21 14.05 3.77
N ALA A 238 18.30 13.13 3.49
CA ALA A 238 17.24 13.29 2.51
C ALA A 238 16.32 14.50 2.83
N TYR A 239 15.99 14.69 4.10
CA TYR A 239 15.16 15.81 4.52
C TYR A 239 15.87 17.15 4.42
N ILE A 240 17.14 17.25 4.87
CA ILE A 240 17.95 18.46 4.78
C ILE A 240 18.25 18.83 3.31
N GLN A 241 18.38 17.85 2.43
CA GLN A 241 18.53 18.09 0.99
C GLN A 241 17.32 18.84 0.41
N LEU A 242 16.10 18.53 0.87
CA LEU A 242 14.86 19.21 0.44
C LEU A 242 14.67 20.56 1.13
N PHE A 243 15.09 20.67 2.37
CA PHE A 243 14.91 21.87 3.21
C PHE A 243 16.26 22.33 3.77
N PRO A 244 17.09 22.96 2.94
CA PRO A 244 18.48 23.32 3.29
C PRO A 244 18.58 24.41 4.38
N GLU A 245 17.46 25.01 4.80
CA GLU A 245 17.39 25.89 5.96
C GLU A 245 17.50 25.15 7.30
N PHE A 246 17.29 23.83 7.34
CA PHE A 246 17.49 23.00 8.53
C PHE A 246 18.92 22.44 8.57
N GLU A 247 19.48 22.36 9.77
CA GLU A 247 20.83 21.80 10.02
C GLU A 247 20.74 20.43 10.68
N GLU A 248 19.77 20.25 11.57
CA GLU A 248 19.67 19.04 12.37
C GLU A 248 18.24 18.72 12.77
N ILE A 249 17.93 17.42 12.83
CA ILE A 249 16.72 16.85 13.43
C ILE A 249 17.11 16.23 14.77
N ILE A 250 16.47 16.70 15.84
CA ILE A 250 16.78 16.30 17.20
C ILE A 250 15.55 15.64 17.81
N VAL A 251 15.71 14.39 18.25
CA VAL A 251 14.69 13.70 19.05
C VAL A 251 15.23 13.49 20.46
N LYS A 252 14.40 13.81 21.46
CA LYS A 252 14.71 13.64 22.88
C LYS A 252 13.61 12.82 23.54
N ASP A 253 14.01 11.99 24.48
CA ASP A 253 13.15 11.34 25.44
C ASP A 253 13.24 12.04 26.79
N PHE A 254 12.13 12.16 27.46
CA PHE A 254 12.01 12.70 28.81
C PHE A 254 11.39 11.61 29.66
N GLN A 255 12.18 11.00 30.53
CA GLN A 255 11.67 9.99 31.46
C GLN A 255 10.89 10.69 32.57
N LEU A 256 9.65 10.28 32.78
CA LEU A 256 8.86 10.71 33.89
C LEU A 256 9.25 9.85 35.11
N ASN A 257 9.62 10.48 36.21
CA ASN A 257 9.91 9.77 37.45
C ASN A 257 8.63 9.10 37.96
N VAL A 258 8.55 7.79 37.84
CA VAL A 258 7.55 6.96 38.49
C VAL A 258 8.25 6.15 39.56
N GLU A 259 7.71 6.18 40.76
CA GLU A 259 8.19 5.35 41.87
C GLU A 259 8.26 3.88 41.46
N GLU A 260 9.35 3.20 41.84
CA GLU A 260 9.89 1.93 41.32
C GLU A 260 9.03 0.67 41.54
N ASP A 261 7.73 0.73 41.64
CA ASP A 261 6.93 -0.40 42.16
C ASP A 261 6.41 -1.41 41.09
N HIS A 262 6.83 -1.30 39.82
CA HIS A 262 6.42 -2.26 38.78
C HIS A 262 7.58 -2.80 37.93
N GLN A 263 8.46 -3.58 38.54
CA GLN A 263 9.45 -4.35 37.78
C GLN A 263 8.78 -5.54 37.09
N LEU A 264 8.68 -5.47 35.77
CA LEU A 264 8.35 -6.64 34.94
C LEU A 264 9.55 -7.58 34.87
N ARG A 265 9.28 -8.90 34.78
CA ARG A 265 10.28 -9.93 34.60
C ARG A 265 11.11 -9.63 33.34
N GLU A 266 12.44 -9.82 33.40
CA GLU A 266 13.40 -9.53 32.33
C GLU A 266 13.06 -10.15 30.95
N ASN A 267 12.26 -11.19 30.90
CA ASN A 267 11.86 -11.93 29.70
C ASN A 267 10.48 -11.56 29.13
N ALA A 268 9.83 -10.49 29.60
CA ALA A 268 8.55 -10.09 29.05
C ALA A 268 8.71 -9.57 27.61
N PRO A 269 7.79 -9.92 26.67
CA PRO A 269 7.83 -9.44 25.28
C PRO A 269 7.46 -7.95 25.13
N PHE A 270 7.16 -7.29 26.24
CA PHE A 270 6.80 -5.87 26.32
C PHE A 270 7.61 -5.20 27.44
N GLN A 271 7.81 -3.92 27.29
CA GLN A 271 8.51 -3.08 28.26
C GLN A 271 7.58 -1.94 28.66
N PHE A 272 7.44 -1.67 29.95
CA PHE A 272 6.81 -0.43 30.40
C PHE A 272 7.77 0.73 30.17
N THR A 273 7.28 1.81 29.57
CA THR A 273 8.04 3.04 29.49
C THR A 273 7.13 4.21 29.81
N ILE A 274 7.65 5.08 30.64
CA ILE A 274 7.00 6.34 31.03
C ILE A 274 7.83 7.47 30.44
N ALA A 275 8.20 7.31 29.19
CA ALA A 275 8.95 8.31 28.47
C ALA A 275 8.02 9.14 27.58
N VAL A 276 8.27 10.42 27.56
CA VAL A 276 7.66 11.37 26.65
C VAL A 276 8.70 11.71 25.60
N TYR A 277 8.31 11.63 24.33
CA TYR A 277 9.19 11.91 23.21
C TYR A 277 8.87 13.26 22.59
N ALA A 278 9.90 14.04 22.26
CA ALA A 278 9.74 15.32 21.59
C ALA A 278 10.72 15.48 20.43
N LEU A 279 10.23 16.09 19.35
CA LEU A 279 10.96 16.32 18.12
C LEU A 279 11.22 17.82 17.94
N PHE A 280 12.48 18.15 17.68
CA PHE A 280 12.97 19.51 17.45
C PHE A 280 13.74 19.57 16.14
N VAL A 281 13.85 20.77 15.58
CA VAL A 281 14.70 21.05 14.43
C VAL A 281 15.61 22.23 14.74
N LYS A 282 16.86 22.13 14.31
CA LYS A 282 17.79 23.26 14.31
C LYS A 282 17.76 23.92 12.94
N ARG A 283 17.44 25.21 12.92
CA ARG A 283 17.43 26.03 11.70
C ARG A 283 18.70 26.87 11.62
N LYS A 284 19.21 27.09 10.41
CA LYS A 284 20.31 28.01 10.15
C LYS A 284 20.01 29.38 10.71
N GLY A 285 20.99 29.97 11.40
CA GLY A 285 20.86 31.29 12.01
C GLY A 285 20.11 31.34 13.34
N LEU A 286 19.57 30.23 13.84
CA LEU A 286 19.00 30.17 15.18
C LEU A 286 19.99 29.52 16.17
N VAL A 287 20.11 30.13 17.36
CA VAL A 287 20.98 29.58 18.43
C VAL A 287 20.40 28.31 19.02
N ASN A 288 19.10 28.29 19.29
CA ASN A 288 18.40 27.18 19.91
C ASN A 288 17.55 26.40 18.90
N PRO A 289 17.45 25.06 19.03
CA PRO A 289 16.47 24.28 18.27
C PRO A 289 15.05 24.75 18.58
N VAL A 290 14.19 24.69 17.55
CA VAL A 290 12.76 25.01 17.68
C VAL A 290 11.93 23.73 17.67
N ASN A 291 10.75 23.79 18.28
CA ASN A 291 9.83 22.67 18.27
C ASN A 291 9.41 22.33 16.84
N PHE A 292 9.32 21.04 16.52
CA PHE A 292 8.95 20.56 15.19
C PHE A 292 7.56 21.05 14.72
N SER A 293 6.63 21.32 15.64
CA SER A 293 5.31 21.88 15.32
C SER A 293 5.35 23.30 14.75
N THR A 294 6.46 24.03 14.93
CA THR A 294 6.60 25.43 14.48
C THR A 294 7.08 25.57 13.04
N ILE A 295 7.46 24.47 12.37
CA ILE A 295 7.80 24.49 10.95
C ILE A 295 6.54 24.40 10.08
N SER A 296 6.67 24.69 8.78
CA SER A 296 5.55 24.67 7.84
C SER A 296 4.91 23.27 7.71
N ASP A 297 3.60 23.24 7.44
CA ASP A 297 2.85 22.00 7.25
C ASP A 297 3.45 21.12 6.15
N GLY A 298 3.86 21.72 5.03
CA GLY A 298 4.51 21.00 3.93
C GLY A 298 5.82 20.34 4.36
N ALA A 299 6.65 21.03 5.14
CA ALA A 299 7.90 20.46 5.66
C ALA A 299 7.62 19.30 6.63
N ARG A 300 6.61 19.44 7.52
CA ARG A 300 6.18 18.34 8.42
C ARG A 300 5.67 17.14 7.66
N ARG A 301 4.83 17.38 6.65
CA ARG A 301 4.25 16.33 5.80
C ARG A 301 5.33 15.56 5.04
N VAL A 302 6.27 16.25 4.41
CA VAL A 302 7.41 15.61 3.73
C VAL A 302 8.22 14.75 4.71
N PHE A 303 8.53 15.26 5.90
CA PHE A 303 9.25 14.50 6.91
C PHE A 303 8.52 13.21 7.31
N MET A 304 7.18 13.27 7.50
CA MET A 304 6.36 12.12 7.81
C MET A 304 6.40 11.09 6.67
N ILE A 305 6.28 11.53 5.43
CA ILE A 305 6.30 10.65 4.25
C ILE A 305 7.66 9.94 4.13
N LEU A 306 8.77 10.68 4.24
CA LEU A 306 10.11 10.08 4.21
C LEU A 306 10.32 9.11 5.38
N THR A 307 9.80 9.43 6.56
CA THR A 307 9.82 8.52 7.72
C THR A 307 9.04 7.23 7.42
N LYS A 308 7.83 7.32 6.85
CA LYS A 308 7.04 6.14 6.44
C LYS A 308 7.83 5.23 5.49
N ILE A 309 8.48 5.81 4.49
CA ILE A 309 9.27 5.05 3.51
C ILE A 309 10.45 4.34 4.19
N ILE A 310 11.19 5.04 5.03
CA ILE A 310 12.33 4.46 5.77
C ILE A 310 11.86 3.33 6.70
N VAL A 311 10.80 3.55 7.46
CA VAL A 311 10.25 2.51 8.36
C VAL A 311 9.72 1.32 7.57
N ALA A 312 9.10 1.53 6.41
CA ALA A 312 8.68 0.45 5.54
C ALA A 312 9.87 -0.45 5.13
N SER A 313 11.02 0.15 4.85
CA SER A 313 12.23 -0.58 4.48
C SER A 313 12.77 -1.48 5.59
N VAL A 314 12.67 -1.06 6.86
CA VAL A 314 13.12 -1.87 8.03
C VAL A 314 12.07 -2.85 8.53
N SER A 315 10.80 -2.62 8.22
CA SER A 315 9.66 -3.46 8.64
C SER A 315 9.24 -4.49 7.58
N ASN A 316 9.97 -4.60 6.46
CA ASN A 316 9.65 -5.47 5.32
C ASN A 316 8.23 -5.25 4.78
N ILE A 317 7.79 -4.00 4.70
CA ILE A 317 6.51 -3.62 4.09
C ILE A 317 6.66 -3.70 2.57
N SER A 318 5.75 -4.42 1.90
CA SER A 318 5.79 -4.63 0.45
C SER A 318 5.28 -3.44 -0.35
N LEU A 319 4.27 -2.73 0.19
CA LEU A 319 3.58 -1.64 -0.49
C LEU A 319 3.17 -0.56 0.51
N ILE A 320 3.45 0.69 0.19
CA ILE A 320 2.97 1.86 0.92
C ILE A 320 2.07 2.71 0.03
N ALA A 321 0.97 3.20 0.60
CA ALA A 321 0.16 4.25 -0.01
C ALA A 321 0.52 5.63 0.55
N ILE A 322 0.54 6.62 -0.34
CA ILE A 322 0.73 8.01 -0.01
C ILE A 322 -0.33 8.81 -0.76
N GLU A 323 -1.32 9.31 -0.01
CA GLU A 323 -2.34 10.18 -0.62
C GLU A 323 -1.83 11.62 -0.63
N GLU A 324 -1.91 12.23 -1.82
CA GLU A 324 -1.65 13.65 -2.06
C GLU A 324 -0.35 14.16 -1.42
N PRO A 325 0.82 13.58 -1.75
CA PRO A 325 2.10 13.98 -1.15
C PRO A 325 2.48 15.43 -1.45
N ASP A 326 1.86 16.02 -2.45
CA ASP A 326 2.03 17.38 -2.94
C ASP A 326 1.28 18.44 -2.11
N ASN A 327 0.34 18.05 -1.26
CA ASN A 327 -0.42 18.98 -0.43
C ASN A 327 0.49 19.78 0.49
N SER A 328 0.34 21.11 0.44
CA SER A 328 1.11 22.10 1.23
C SER A 328 2.62 22.11 0.91
N VAL A 329 3.09 21.41 -0.11
CA VAL A 329 4.50 21.38 -0.54
C VAL A 329 4.71 22.35 -1.71
N TYR A 330 5.78 23.14 -1.63
CA TYR A 330 6.14 24.07 -2.71
C TYR A 330 6.46 23.31 -4.00
N SER A 331 5.80 23.65 -5.10
CA SER A 331 5.90 22.93 -6.38
C SER A 331 7.31 22.85 -6.96
N GLY A 332 8.17 23.84 -6.68
CA GLY A 332 9.58 23.80 -7.08
C GLY A 332 10.40 22.66 -6.46
N LEU A 333 9.91 22.03 -5.40
CA LEU A 333 10.57 20.89 -4.75
C LEU A 333 10.14 19.53 -5.35
N PHE A 334 9.05 19.44 -6.14
CA PHE A 334 8.47 18.17 -6.55
C PHE A 334 9.45 17.24 -7.26
N GLY A 335 10.28 17.76 -8.17
CA GLY A 335 11.26 16.94 -8.88
C GLY A 335 12.32 16.31 -7.95
N ALA A 336 12.85 17.09 -7.00
CA ALA A 336 13.79 16.59 -6.01
C ALA A 336 13.12 15.62 -5.03
N TYR A 337 11.90 15.92 -4.61
CA TYR A 337 11.12 15.13 -3.68
C TYR A 337 10.78 13.75 -4.26
N ILE A 338 10.30 13.66 -5.50
CA ILE A 338 10.01 12.39 -6.18
C ILE A 338 11.27 11.55 -6.36
N ARG A 339 12.41 12.19 -6.69
CA ARG A 339 13.70 11.50 -6.78
C ARG A 339 14.08 10.88 -5.44
N ILE A 340 13.96 11.61 -4.34
CA ILE A 340 14.25 11.12 -2.98
C ILE A 340 13.29 9.97 -2.60
N ILE A 341 11.99 10.10 -2.88
CA ILE A 341 11.03 9.01 -2.66
C ILE A 341 11.50 7.75 -3.39
N ARG A 342 11.90 7.87 -4.66
CA ARG A 342 12.37 6.74 -5.47
C ARG A 342 13.63 6.09 -4.91
N GLU A 343 14.59 6.88 -4.45
CA GLU A 343 15.83 6.40 -3.85
C GLU A 343 15.58 5.67 -2.53
N LEU A 344 14.76 6.23 -1.65
CA LEU A 344 14.44 5.67 -0.35
C LEU A 344 13.54 4.42 -0.43
N SER A 345 12.70 4.32 -1.47
CA SER A 345 11.75 3.22 -1.64
C SER A 345 12.33 1.97 -2.32
N ALA A 346 13.65 1.87 -2.52
CA ALA A 346 14.28 0.75 -3.23
C ALA A 346 13.91 -0.66 -2.69
N GLY A 347 13.40 -0.75 -1.46
CA GLY A 347 12.97 -2.00 -0.81
C GLY A 347 11.48 -2.29 -0.83
N CYS A 348 10.61 -1.31 -1.17
CA CYS A 348 9.16 -1.44 -1.18
C CYS A 348 8.56 -0.72 -2.39
N LYS A 349 7.32 -1.07 -2.75
CA LYS A 349 6.56 -0.36 -3.78
C LYS A 349 5.82 0.81 -3.15
N VAL A 350 5.65 1.90 -3.91
CA VAL A 350 4.91 3.09 -3.47
C VAL A 350 3.75 3.32 -4.44
N ILE A 351 2.54 3.40 -3.93
CA ILE A 351 1.37 3.86 -4.68
C ILE A 351 0.99 5.25 -4.20
N ILE A 352 0.85 6.18 -5.14
CA ILE A 352 0.56 7.59 -4.88
C ILE A 352 -0.80 7.93 -5.49
N THR A 353 -1.60 8.74 -4.81
CA THR A 353 -2.72 9.46 -5.43
C THR A 353 -2.38 10.94 -5.52
N SER A 354 -2.62 11.56 -6.65
CA SER A 354 -2.45 13.01 -6.82
C SER A 354 -3.48 13.58 -7.79
N HIS A 355 -3.83 14.84 -7.55
CA HIS A 355 -4.62 15.67 -8.47
C HIS A 355 -3.87 16.96 -8.86
N SER A 356 -2.58 17.04 -8.57
CA SER A 356 -1.72 18.17 -8.91
C SER A 356 -1.08 17.98 -10.29
N PRO A 357 -1.41 18.82 -11.29
CA PRO A 357 -0.77 18.78 -12.60
C PRO A 357 0.74 18.93 -12.52
N TYR A 358 1.24 19.78 -11.63
CA TYR A 358 2.68 20.04 -11.46
C TYR A 358 3.41 18.84 -10.86
N PHE A 359 2.81 18.17 -9.89
CA PHE A 359 3.39 16.96 -9.29
C PHE A 359 3.43 15.83 -10.32
N VAL A 360 2.33 15.60 -11.02
CA VAL A 360 2.21 14.59 -12.07
C VAL A 360 3.19 14.82 -13.21
N SER A 361 3.47 16.08 -13.56
CA SER A 361 4.49 16.44 -14.57
C SER A 361 5.93 16.01 -14.22
N CYS A 362 6.20 15.74 -12.93
CA CYS A 362 7.52 15.27 -12.48
C CYS A 362 7.62 13.73 -12.42
N LEU A 363 6.53 13.01 -12.73
CA LEU A 363 6.48 11.55 -12.70
C LEU A 363 6.83 10.95 -14.07
N ASP A 364 7.21 9.68 -14.04
CA ASP A 364 7.37 8.89 -15.28
C ASP A 364 5.98 8.43 -15.75
N PRO A 365 5.57 8.72 -16.99
CA PRO A 365 4.28 8.29 -17.51
C PRO A 365 4.03 6.78 -17.45
N SER A 366 5.09 5.96 -17.46
CA SER A 366 4.96 4.49 -17.38
C SER A 366 4.33 4.00 -16.07
N GLY A 367 4.50 4.77 -14.98
CA GLY A 367 3.94 4.45 -13.66
C GLY A 367 2.58 5.09 -13.40
N ILE A 368 1.99 5.79 -14.37
CA ILE A 368 0.73 6.51 -14.17
C ILE A 368 -0.46 5.67 -14.66
N TYR A 369 -1.47 5.55 -13.81
CA TYR A 369 -2.78 4.98 -14.09
C TYR A 369 -3.82 6.09 -14.09
N VAL A 370 -4.57 6.20 -15.17
CA VAL A 370 -5.57 7.24 -15.38
C VAL A 370 -6.96 6.69 -15.15
N GLY A 371 -7.71 7.33 -14.26
CA GLY A 371 -9.10 6.99 -13.98
C GLY A 371 -10.05 7.56 -15.01
N ILE A 372 -10.80 6.70 -15.69
CA ILE A 372 -11.80 7.08 -16.73
C ILE A 372 -13.08 6.30 -16.51
N ASN A 373 -14.22 6.97 -16.64
CA ASN A 373 -15.53 6.36 -16.60
C ASN A 373 -15.90 5.74 -17.95
N ARG A 374 -16.10 4.42 -18.01
CA ARG A 374 -16.85 3.79 -19.13
C ARG A 374 -18.35 3.94 -18.93
N LYS A 375 -18.78 3.84 -17.66
CA LYS A 375 -20.17 3.97 -17.23
C LYS A 375 -20.25 4.96 -16.07
N ALA A 376 -21.34 5.71 -15.99
CA ALA A 376 -21.52 6.72 -14.95
C ALA A 376 -21.30 6.14 -13.53
N GLY A 377 -20.43 6.79 -12.77
CA GLY A 377 -20.10 6.43 -11.38
C GLY A 377 -19.32 5.13 -11.20
N VAL A 378 -18.80 4.51 -12.27
CA VAL A 378 -17.91 3.34 -12.22
C VAL A 378 -16.47 3.80 -12.40
N ALA A 379 -15.60 3.43 -11.48
CA ALA A 379 -14.20 3.79 -11.54
C ALA A 379 -13.35 2.63 -12.11
N GLU A 380 -12.70 2.90 -13.21
CA GLU A 380 -11.72 2.05 -13.87
C GLU A 380 -10.42 2.82 -14.04
N PHE A 381 -9.27 2.14 -13.98
CA PHE A 381 -7.95 2.77 -14.08
C PHE A 381 -7.12 2.07 -15.15
N PHE A 382 -6.54 2.84 -16.06
CA PHE A 382 -5.79 2.35 -17.20
C PHE A 382 -4.38 2.94 -17.25
N PRO A 383 -3.34 2.11 -17.50
CA PRO A 383 -2.00 2.61 -17.75
C PRO A 383 -1.89 3.21 -19.16
N PHE A 384 -0.87 4.02 -19.38
CA PHE A 384 -0.53 4.49 -20.72
C PHE A 384 0.10 3.36 -21.55
N LYS A 385 -0.36 3.19 -22.80
CA LYS A 385 0.38 2.37 -23.78
C LYS A 385 1.75 2.99 -24.12
N LYS A 386 2.73 2.19 -24.44
CA LYS A 386 4.11 2.66 -24.71
C LYS A 386 4.20 3.78 -25.77
N SER A 387 3.38 3.71 -26.84
CA SER A 387 3.27 4.78 -27.83
C SER A 387 2.61 6.02 -27.24
N GLY A 388 1.56 5.86 -26.43
CA GLY A 388 0.81 6.93 -25.80
C GLY A 388 1.63 7.74 -24.81
N GLN A 389 2.57 7.13 -24.08
CA GLN A 389 3.48 7.85 -23.16
C GLN A 389 4.30 8.91 -23.89
N LYS A 390 4.90 8.54 -25.03
CA LYS A 390 5.70 9.48 -25.86
C LYS A 390 4.83 10.53 -26.52
N GLN A 391 3.68 10.11 -27.03
CA GLN A 391 2.74 11.01 -27.70
C GLN A 391 2.21 12.07 -26.72
N LEU A 392 1.81 11.67 -25.49
CA LEU A 392 1.35 12.57 -24.43
C LEU A 392 2.35 13.69 -24.15
N VAL A 393 3.64 13.34 -24.01
CA VAL A 393 4.70 14.33 -23.77
C VAL A 393 4.90 15.25 -24.97
N ASN A 394 4.90 14.72 -26.19
CA ASN A 394 5.10 15.51 -27.41
C ASN A 394 3.92 16.47 -27.64
N ASP A 395 2.69 16.02 -27.46
CA ASP A 395 1.48 16.82 -27.65
C ASP A 395 1.40 17.95 -26.59
N ALA A 396 1.77 17.66 -25.33
CA ALA A 396 1.89 18.67 -24.30
C ALA A 396 2.91 19.76 -24.69
N VAL A 397 4.10 19.35 -25.13
CA VAL A 397 5.14 20.31 -25.58
C VAL A 397 4.68 21.14 -26.79
N SER A 398 3.94 20.54 -27.73
CA SER A 398 3.41 21.26 -28.89
C SER A 398 2.43 22.37 -28.54
N LEU A 399 1.79 22.26 -27.37
CA LEU A 399 0.83 23.23 -26.82
C LEU A 399 1.47 24.17 -25.77
N ASP A 400 2.78 24.11 -25.58
CA ASP A 400 3.51 24.85 -24.55
C ASP A 400 3.01 24.55 -23.11
N LEU A 401 2.59 23.29 -22.87
CA LEU A 401 2.10 22.80 -21.60
C LEU A 401 3.06 21.76 -21.03
N ARG A 402 3.04 21.61 -19.70
CA ARG A 402 3.65 20.45 -19.05
C ARG A 402 2.75 19.22 -19.23
N MET A 403 3.33 18.03 -19.20
CA MET A 403 2.63 16.76 -19.40
C MET A 403 1.42 16.60 -18.46
N GLY A 404 1.56 16.92 -17.17
CA GLY A 404 0.46 16.84 -16.21
C GLY A 404 -0.64 17.88 -16.47
N GLU A 405 -0.28 19.11 -16.88
CA GLU A 405 -1.29 20.14 -17.21
C GLU A 405 -2.13 19.70 -18.42
N TYR A 406 -1.47 19.16 -19.45
CA TYR A 406 -2.15 18.60 -20.61
C TYR A 406 -3.03 17.40 -20.26
N LEU A 407 -2.54 16.47 -19.43
CA LEU A 407 -3.31 15.33 -18.95
C LEU A 407 -4.57 15.77 -18.22
N PHE A 408 -4.45 16.72 -17.29
CA PHE A 408 -5.61 17.20 -16.53
C PHE A 408 -6.59 18.02 -17.38
N SER A 409 -6.12 18.74 -18.39
CA SER A 409 -7.01 19.41 -19.34
C SER A 409 -7.87 18.40 -20.12
N MET A 410 -7.26 17.28 -20.54
CA MET A 410 -7.99 16.19 -21.19
C MET A 410 -8.98 15.49 -20.25
N LEU A 411 -8.64 15.32 -18.97
CA LEU A 411 -9.54 14.71 -17.99
C LEU A 411 -10.75 15.60 -17.68
N ALA A 412 -10.58 16.92 -17.76
CA ALA A 412 -11.67 17.88 -17.56
C ALA A 412 -12.60 18.01 -18.79
N ASP A 413 -12.12 17.64 -19.96
CA ASP A 413 -12.87 17.71 -21.22
C ASP A 413 -13.51 16.36 -21.53
N SER A 414 -14.84 16.32 -21.50
CA SER A 414 -15.63 15.09 -21.79
C SER A 414 -15.51 14.62 -23.25
N GLU A 415 -15.10 15.48 -24.18
CA GLU A 415 -14.90 15.17 -25.59
C GLU A 415 -13.45 14.80 -25.93
N SER A 416 -12.56 14.80 -24.96
CA SER A 416 -11.14 14.52 -25.17
C SER A 416 -10.86 13.09 -25.64
N ASN A 417 -9.82 12.95 -26.47
CA ASN A 417 -9.35 11.65 -26.97
C ASN A 417 -8.34 10.99 -26.01
N ILE A 418 -8.46 11.18 -24.70
CA ILE A 418 -7.54 10.61 -23.71
C ILE A 418 -7.37 9.09 -23.85
N ARG A 419 -8.41 8.40 -24.30
CA ARG A 419 -8.42 6.95 -24.57
C ARG A 419 -7.37 6.52 -25.60
N ASP A 420 -6.98 7.38 -26.51
CA ASP A 420 -5.98 7.10 -27.54
C ASP A 420 -4.57 6.89 -26.97
N TYR A 421 -4.33 7.40 -25.78
CA TYR A 421 -3.05 7.27 -25.06
C TYR A 421 -2.97 6.04 -24.15
N LEU A 422 -4.12 5.44 -23.79
CA LEU A 422 -4.23 4.42 -22.75
C LEU A 422 -4.27 3.00 -23.33
N GLU A 423 -3.88 2.01 -22.51
CA GLU A 423 -4.15 0.58 -22.78
C GLU A 423 -5.64 0.32 -22.59
N TRP A 424 -6.40 0.75 -23.60
CA TRP A 424 -7.86 0.70 -23.61
C TRP A 424 -8.29 -0.44 -24.53
N ASP A 425 -8.78 -1.54 -23.96
CA ASP A 425 -9.40 -2.60 -24.74
C ASP A 425 -10.85 -2.21 -25.06
N ASN A 426 -11.17 -2.15 -26.35
CA ASN A 426 -12.54 -2.03 -26.81
C ASN A 426 -13.22 -3.39 -26.61
N GLU A 427 -13.89 -3.61 -25.47
CA GLU A 427 -14.87 -4.68 -25.32
C GLU A 427 -16.20 -4.30 -25.96
#